data_6b9b4db05170103bfff49f0427728b2d
#
_entry.id   6b9b4db05170103bfff49f0427728b2d
#
_cell.length_a   1.000
_cell.length_b   1.000
_cell.length_c   1.000
_cell.angle_alpha   90.00
_cell.angle_beta   90.00
_cell.angle_gamma   90.00
#
_symmetry.space_group_name_H-M   'P 1'
#
loop_
_entity.id
_entity.type
_entity.pdbx_description
1 polymer ?
#
loop_
_entity_poly.entity_id
_entity_poly.type
_entity_poly.pdbx_seq_one_letter_code
_entity_poly.pdbx_strand_id
1 'polypeptide(L)'
;MCLIALAFETNPDLRLAISSNRDEFYDRPTAAMDWWSSDSILAGRDLQAGGTWLGLSRRGRFAAITNFRGHFGPEKPLSRGHLVRDFLTSTAAAADFAAAVSRQSNRRAGFNLILFDGGSLHYLNNYEQTCYALGPGVYALSNYQLDCRWPKVEYARKQLSHNLATPMNAQDRLADLTTLLSERQPYPEKLLPDTGVPHRWEKILSSPFIVSEGYGTRACTGVLISNRGEVA
;
A
#
# COMPACT_ATOMS: atom_id res chain seq x y z
N MET A 1 -0.92 -7.17 -6.89
CA MET A 1 -1.03 -5.69 -7.03
C MET A 1 -1.74 -5.13 -5.83
N CYS A 2 -1.80 -3.81 -5.62
CA CYS A 2 -2.45 -3.25 -4.43
C CYS A 2 -3.09 -1.91 -4.77
N LEU A 3 -4.08 -1.52 -3.97
CA LEU A 3 -4.61 -0.15 -3.91
C LEU A 3 -4.51 0.32 -2.46
N ILE A 4 -3.95 1.50 -2.24
CA ILE A 4 -3.74 2.08 -0.92
C ILE A 4 -4.30 3.50 -0.95
N ALA A 5 -5.19 3.84 -0.01
CA ALA A 5 -5.52 5.21 0.36
C ALA A 5 -4.88 5.48 1.72
N LEU A 6 -4.21 6.60 1.87
CA LEU A 6 -3.57 6.99 3.11
C LEU A 6 -3.74 8.48 3.40
N ALA A 7 -3.94 8.82 4.65
CA ALA A 7 -3.99 10.19 5.14
C ALA A 7 -2.96 10.39 6.25
N PHE A 8 -2.19 11.44 6.12
CA PHE A 8 -1.13 11.79 7.05
C PHE A 8 -1.40 13.18 7.63
N GLU A 9 -1.50 13.29 8.95
CA GLU A 9 -1.69 14.56 9.70
C GLU A 9 -2.83 15.46 9.18
N THR A 10 -3.93 14.84 8.73
CA THR A 10 -5.12 15.56 8.22
C THR A 10 -6.26 15.63 9.23
N ASN A 11 -6.12 14.95 10.37
CA ASN A 11 -7.12 14.88 11.44
C ASN A 11 -6.44 15.16 12.78
N PRO A 12 -7.05 15.95 13.68
CA PRO A 12 -6.44 16.34 14.95
C PRO A 12 -6.12 15.16 15.88
N ASP A 13 -6.83 14.04 15.75
CA ASP A 13 -6.66 12.87 16.61
C ASP A 13 -5.80 11.77 15.97
N LEU A 14 -5.62 11.81 14.65
CA LEU A 14 -4.98 10.75 13.86
C LEU A 14 -3.73 11.25 13.17
N ARG A 15 -2.62 10.58 13.42
CA ARG A 15 -1.37 10.79 12.68
C ARG A 15 -1.41 10.12 11.31
N LEU A 16 -1.95 8.90 11.26
CA LEU A 16 -2.04 8.13 10.01
C LEU A 16 -3.34 7.33 9.96
N ALA A 17 -4.03 7.38 8.83
CA ALA A 17 -5.18 6.53 8.53
C ALA A 17 -4.98 5.88 7.16
N ILE A 18 -5.24 4.58 7.06
CA ILE A 18 -4.97 3.80 5.85
C ILE A 18 -6.12 2.85 5.57
N SER A 19 -6.50 2.76 4.29
CA SER A 19 -7.29 1.67 3.73
C SER A 19 -6.51 1.03 2.59
N SER A 20 -6.38 -0.28 2.55
CA SER A 20 -5.59 -0.96 1.54
C SER A 20 -6.22 -2.27 1.09
N ASN A 21 -6.22 -2.53 -0.22
CA ASN A 21 -6.51 -3.81 -0.83
C ASN A 21 -5.24 -4.44 -1.38
N ARG A 22 -5.05 -5.73 -1.11
CA ARG A 22 -4.04 -6.57 -1.77
C ARG A 22 -4.70 -7.41 -2.86
N ASP A 23 -4.28 -7.21 -4.09
CA ASP A 23 -4.74 -8.00 -5.24
C ASP A 23 -3.63 -8.97 -5.66
N GLU A 24 -3.97 -10.25 -5.78
CA GLU A 24 -3.01 -11.31 -6.08
C GLU A 24 -3.71 -12.53 -6.70
N PHE A 25 -2.96 -13.43 -7.32
CA PHE A 25 -3.43 -14.72 -7.77
C PHE A 25 -3.95 -15.55 -6.58
N TYR A 26 -5.07 -16.25 -6.76
CA TYR A 26 -5.70 -17.03 -5.69
C TYR A 26 -4.87 -18.25 -5.28
N ASP A 27 -4.08 -18.80 -6.16
CA ASP A 27 -3.18 -19.94 -5.91
C ASP A 27 -1.89 -19.54 -5.18
N ARG A 28 -1.57 -18.21 -5.08
CA ARG A 28 -0.37 -17.76 -4.36
C ARG A 28 -0.53 -17.97 -2.86
N PRO A 29 0.27 -18.84 -2.21
CA PRO A 29 0.11 -19.15 -0.81
C PRO A 29 0.38 -17.92 0.06
N THR A 30 -0.56 -17.61 0.95
CA THR A 30 -0.55 -16.40 1.79
C THR A 30 -1.11 -16.74 3.17
N ALA A 31 -0.43 -16.29 4.24
CA ALA A 31 -0.96 -16.30 5.60
C ALA A 31 -1.68 -14.98 5.92
N ALA A 32 -2.74 -15.07 6.71
CA ALA A 32 -3.47 -13.92 7.22
C ALA A 32 -2.57 -13.01 8.06
N MET A 33 -3.05 -11.79 8.32
CA MET A 33 -2.35 -10.84 9.20
C MET A 33 -2.30 -11.40 10.63
N ASP A 34 -1.10 -11.51 11.14
CA ASP A 34 -0.82 -11.94 12.52
C ASP A 34 0.54 -11.40 12.96
N TRP A 35 0.82 -11.50 14.26
CA TRP A 35 2.13 -11.18 14.81
C TRP A 35 3.19 -12.21 14.39
N TRP A 36 4.23 -11.74 13.72
CA TRP A 36 5.40 -12.57 13.44
C TRP A 36 6.26 -12.68 14.69
N SER A 37 6.30 -13.87 15.26
CA SER A 37 6.97 -14.12 16.55
C SER A 37 8.47 -13.78 16.55
N SER A 38 9.15 -13.92 15.41
CA SER A 38 10.58 -13.61 15.26
C SER A 38 10.88 -12.11 15.12
N ASP A 39 9.94 -11.30 14.58
CA ASP A 39 10.27 -9.98 14.08
C ASP A 39 9.48 -8.84 14.76
N SER A 40 8.54 -9.16 15.65
CA SER A 40 7.63 -8.16 16.27
C SER A 40 6.88 -7.29 15.26
N ILE A 41 6.49 -7.91 14.13
CA ILE A 41 5.75 -7.30 13.02
C ILE A 41 4.33 -7.86 13.04
N LEU A 42 3.34 -6.99 12.85
CA LEU A 42 1.96 -7.35 12.54
C LEU A 42 1.75 -7.21 11.02
N ALA A 43 1.62 -8.33 10.32
CA ALA A 43 1.49 -8.33 8.86
C ALA A 43 0.91 -9.66 8.34
N GLY A 44 0.27 -9.62 7.18
CA GLY A 44 0.07 -10.81 6.37
C GLY A 44 1.40 -11.31 5.81
N ARG A 45 1.50 -12.59 5.45
CA ARG A 45 2.75 -13.16 4.94
C ARG A 45 2.56 -13.78 3.57
N ASP A 46 3.39 -13.39 2.64
CA ASP A 46 3.57 -14.07 1.36
C ASP A 46 4.42 -15.33 1.60
N LEU A 47 3.80 -16.49 1.59
CA LEU A 47 4.50 -17.74 1.92
C LEU A 47 5.43 -18.23 0.80
N GLN A 48 5.25 -17.73 -0.42
CA GLN A 48 6.13 -18.05 -1.54
C GLN A 48 7.44 -17.23 -1.49
N ALA A 49 7.35 -15.93 -1.19
CA ALA A 49 8.51 -15.04 -1.20
C ALA A 49 9.04 -14.72 0.22
N GLY A 50 8.33 -15.11 1.28
CA GLY A 50 8.73 -14.94 2.68
C GLY A 50 8.62 -13.52 3.22
N GLY A 51 8.17 -12.55 2.41
CA GLY A 51 7.98 -11.14 2.78
C GLY A 51 6.52 -10.75 3.03
N THR A 52 6.26 -9.45 3.04
CA THR A 52 4.91 -8.89 3.15
C THR A 52 4.70 -7.70 2.23
N TRP A 53 3.44 -7.32 2.00
CA TRP A 53 3.05 -6.15 1.19
C TRP A 53 2.71 -4.92 2.03
N LEU A 54 2.34 -5.13 3.31
CA LEU A 54 1.96 -4.11 4.27
C LEU A 54 2.15 -4.67 5.67
N GLY A 55 2.58 -3.83 6.60
CA GLY A 55 2.68 -4.22 7.99
C GLY A 55 2.98 -3.06 8.93
N LEU A 56 2.93 -3.41 10.21
CA LEU A 56 3.17 -2.55 11.35
C LEU A 56 4.23 -3.19 12.26
N SER A 57 4.97 -2.39 13.01
CA SER A 57 5.80 -2.88 14.09
C SER A 57 5.27 -2.42 15.45
N ARG A 58 5.68 -3.09 16.53
CA ARG A 58 5.35 -2.67 17.91
C ARG A 58 5.88 -1.28 18.28
N ARG A 59 6.78 -0.72 17.46
CA ARG A 59 7.32 0.65 17.63
C ARG A 59 6.49 1.71 16.89
N GLY A 60 5.28 1.36 16.40
CA GLY A 60 4.43 2.29 15.65
C GLY A 60 4.93 2.63 14.25
N ARG A 61 5.86 1.82 13.69
CA ARG A 61 6.29 1.98 12.29
C ARG A 61 5.28 1.32 11.37
N PHE A 62 5.10 1.91 10.19
CA PHE A 62 4.28 1.33 9.13
C PHE A 62 5.07 1.31 7.82
N ALA A 63 4.86 0.26 7.04
CA ALA A 63 5.35 0.21 5.67
C ALA A 63 4.38 -0.53 4.75
N ALA A 64 4.30 -0.08 3.50
CA ALA A 64 3.54 -0.76 2.46
C ALA A 64 4.26 -0.66 1.11
N ILE A 65 4.07 -1.69 0.28
CA ILE A 65 4.70 -1.77 -1.05
C ILE A 65 3.67 -2.16 -2.10
N THR A 66 3.72 -1.51 -3.26
CA THR A 66 2.98 -1.91 -4.45
C THR A 66 3.94 -2.21 -5.60
N ASN A 67 3.57 -3.12 -6.48
CA ASN A 67 4.28 -3.31 -7.73
C ASN A 67 4.09 -2.09 -8.64
N PHE A 68 5.07 -1.78 -9.48
CA PHE A 68 4.90 -0.85 -10.58
C PHE A 68 4.44 -1.63 -11.82
N ARG A 69 3.35 -1.19 -12.48
CA ARG A 69 2.74 -1.86 -13.63
C ARG A 69 3.42 -1.45 -14.94
N GLY A 70 3.48 -2.37 -15.90
CA GLY A 70 3.98 -2.07 -17.24
C GLY A 70 5.48 -2.31 -17.42
N HIS A 71 6.15 -2.89 -16.42
CA HIS A 71 7.58 -3.19 -16.51
C HIS A 71 7.85 -4.70 -16.41
N PHE A 72 7.87 -5.34 -17.55
CA PHE A 72 8.30 -6.74 -17.75
C PHE A 72 9.78 -6.78 -18.12
N GLY A 73 10.65 -6.31 -17.22
CA GLY A 73 12.08 -6.55 -17.34
C GLY A 73 12.44 -7.96 -16.86
N PRO A 74 13.70 -8.39 -17.06
CA PRO A 74 14.17 -9.67 -16.56
C PRO A 74 13.92 -9.80 -15.06
N GLU A 75 13.70 -11.03 -14.59
CA GLU A 75 13.56 -11.30 -13.16
C GLU A 75 14.72 -10.68 -12.38
N LYS A 76 14.38 -10.07 -11.24
CA LYS A 76 15.36 -9.45 -10.36
C LYS A 76 15.60 -10.35 -9.14
N PRO A 77 16.84 -10.41 -8.63
CA PRO A 77 17.21 -11.39 -7.61
C PRO A 77 16.55 -11.16 -6.25
N LEU A 78 16.05 -9.96 -5.96
CA LEU A 78 15.53 -9.62 -4.62
C LEU A 78 14.02 -9.41 -4.63
N SER A 79 13.33 -10.07 -3.68
CA SER A 79 11.92 -9.84 -3.43
C SER A 79 11.66 -8.42 -2.90
N ARG A 80 10.61 -7.79 -3.41
CA ARG A 80 10.14 -6.46 -2.97
C ARG A 80 9.58 -6.50 -1.56
N GLY A 81 8.86 -7.58 -1.19
CA GLY A 81 8.23 -7.73 0.11
C GLY A 81 9.20 -7.80 1.30
N HIS A 82 10.48 -8.10 1.06
CA HIS A 82 11.51 -8.03 2.09
C HIS A 82 11.77 -6.58 2.56
N LEU A 83 11.60 -5.57 1.68
CA LEU A 83 11.79 -4.16 2.05
C LEU A 83 10.85 -3.71 3.17
N VAL A 84 9.60 -4.17 3.13
CA VAL A 84 8.62 -3.87 4.19
C VAL A 84 9.08 -4.47 5.52
N ARG A 85 9.42 -5.77 5.55
CA ARG A 85 9.95 -6.44 6.75
C ARG A 85 11.21 -5.75 7.27
N ASP A 86 12.19 -5.53 6.39
CA ASP A 86 13.49 -4.99 6.77
C ASP A 86 13.38 -3.58 7.35
N PHE A 87 12.46 -2.75 6.84
CA PHE A 87 12.16 -1.44 7.43
C PHE A 87 11.48 -1.56 8.79
N LEU A 88 10.47 -2.42 8.94
CA LEU A 88 9.71 -2.57 10.18
C LEU A 88 10.57 -3.09 11.34
N THR A 89 11.59 -3.91 11.05
CA THR A 89 12.54 -4.43 12.04
C THR A 89 13.70 -3.48 12.31
N SER A 90 14.00 -2.56 11.38
CA SER A 90 15.09 -1.61 11.54
C SER A 90 14.76 -0.49 12.55
N THR A 91 15.80 0.24 12.97
CA THR A 91 15.69 1.49 13.74
C THR A 91 16.01 2.72 12.89
N ALA A 92 16.32 2.54 11.61
CA ALA A 92 16.67 3.62 10.70
C ALA A 92 15.51 4.59 10.51
N ALA A 93 15.77 5.88 10.40
CA ALA A 93 14.77 6.85 9.97
C ALA A 93 14.22 6.49 8.58
N ALA A 94 12.96 6.84 8.31
CA ALA A 94 12.34 6.54 7.02
C ALA A 94 13.11 7.15 5.85
N ALA A 95 13.64 8.35 6.01
CA ALA A 95 14.49 9.03 5.03
C ALA A 95 15.76 8.23 4.71
N ASP A 96 16.49 7.79 5.74
CA ASP A 96 17.75 7.07 5.57
C ASP A 96 17.55 5.71 4.93
N PHE A 97 16.49 4.98 5.36
CA PHE A 97 16.13 3.71 4.78
C PHE A 97 15.73 3.87 3.31
N ALA A 98 14.89 4.85 2.97
CA ALA A 98 14.49 5.14 1.60
C ALA A 98 15.70 5.48 0.72
N ALA A 99 16.63 6.31 1.21
CA ALA A 99 17.87 6.65 0.50
C ALA A 99 18.76 5.41 0.27
N ALA A 100 18.87 4.51 1.25
CA ALA A 100 19.62 3.26 1.10
C ALA A 100 18.99 2.33 0.06
N VAL A 101 17.66 2.21 0.05
CA VAL A 101 16.90 1.42 -0.95
C VAL A 101 17.07 2.02 -2.35
N SER A 102 17.00 3.34 -2.49
CA SER A 102 17.16 4.04 -3.77
C SER A 102 18.51 3.72 -4.43
N ARG A 103 19.59 3.68 -3.67
CA ARG A 103 20.93 3.31 -4.18
C ARG A 103 21.02 1.88 -4.73
N GLN A 104 20.09 1.00 -4.35
CA GLN A 104 20.04 -0.41 -4.79
C GLN A 104 18.78 -0.71 -5.62
N SER A 105 18.16 0.31 -6.20
CA SER A 105 16.88 0.24 -6.89
C SER A 105 16.87 -0.76 -8.07
N ASN A 106 17.99 -0.91 -8.77
CA ASN A 106 18.15 -1.80 -9.92
C ASN A 106 18.14 -3.32 -9.58
N ARG A 107 18.27 -3.68 -8.32
CA ARG A 107 18.27 -5.10 -7.85
C ARG A 107 16.87 -5.70 -7.72
N ARG A 108 15.80 -4.88 -7.83
CA ARG A 108 14.40 -5.30 -7.71
C ARG A 108 13.60 -4.87 -8.93
N ALA A 109 12.54 -5.60 -9.23
CA ALA A 109 11.54 -5.15 -10.20
C ALA A 109 10.86 -3.85 -9.72
N GLY A 110 10.17 -3.13 -10.61
CA GLY A 110 9.51 -1.87 -10.30
C GLY A 110 8.55 -1.94 -9.10
N PHE A 111 8.66 -0.97 -8.20
CA PHE A 111 7.81 -0.87 -7.01
C PHE A 111 7.63 0.58 -6.55
N ASN A 112 6.57 0.77 -5.77
CA ASN A 112 6.38 1.93 -4.90
C ASN A 112 6.49 1.46 -3.45
N LEU A 113 7.11 2.25 -2.60
CA LEU A 113 7.29 1.99 -1.18
C LEU A 113 6.86 3.19 -0.36
N ILE A 114 6.02 2.95 0.64
CA ILE A 114 5.60 3.93 1.64
C ILE A 114 6.21 3.51 2.97
N LEU A 115 6.83 4.44 3.67
CA LEU A 115 7.54 4.24 4.92
C LEU A 115 7.12 5.31 5.93
N PHE A 116 6.68 4.86 7.11
CA PHE A 116 6.38 5.73 8.25
C PHE A 116 7.15 5.26 9.48
N ASP A 117 7.93 6.11 10.10
CA ASP A 117 8.80 5.79 11.23
C ASP A 117 8.27 6.26 12.61
N GLY A 118 7.03 6.77 12.64
CA GLY A 118 6.41 7.39 13.81
C GLY A 118 6.45 8.91 13.77
N GLY A 119 7.35 9.50 13.03
CA GLY A 119 7.52 10.97 12.89
C GLY A 119 7.34 11.47 11.47
N SER A 120 7.86 10.75 10.49
CA SER A 120 7.87 11.17 9.09
C SER A 120 7.30 10.09 8.16
N LEU A 121 6.66 10.53 7.09
CA LEU A 121 6.12 9.69 6.03
C LEU A 121 6.92 9.90 4.75
N HIS A 122 7.42 8.83 4.15
CA HIS A 122 8.22 8.88 2.93
C HIS A 122 7.63 8.01 1.83
N TYR A 123 7.72 8.49 0.61
CA TYR A 123 7.40 7.77 -0.62
C TYR A 123 8.65 7.57 -1.45
N LEU A 124 8.79 6.35 -2.01
CA LEU A 124 9.84 6.00 -2.95
C LEU A 124 9.26 5.22 -4.12
N ASN A 125 9.62 5.59 -5.34
CA ASN A 125 9.38 4.82 -6.56
C ASN A 125 10.72 4.51 -7.21
N ASN A 126 11.08 3.23 -7.31
CA ASN A 126 12.39 2.84 -7.84
C ASN A 126 12.46 2.88 -9.37
N TYR A 127 11.31 2.87 -10.04
CA TYR A 127 11.25 2.94 -11.48
C TYR A 127 11.53 4.37 -11.98
N GLU A 128 10.88 5.36 -11.38
CA GLU A 128 11.08 6.78 -11.69
C GLU A 128 12.21 7.42 -10.89
N GLN A 129 12.85 6.67 -10.02
CA GLN A 129 13.93 7.12 -9.14
C GLN A 129 13.53 8.32 -8.28
N THR A 130 12.26 8.36 -7.84
CA THR A 130 11.74 9.41 -6.95
C THR A 130 11.76 8.95 -5.50
N CYS A 131 12.20 9.85 -4.59
CA CYS A 131 12.23 9.61 -3.15
C CYS A 131 12.06 10.95 -2.43
N TYR A 132 10.98 11.11 -1.64
CA TYR A 132 10.71 12.34 -0.91
C TYR A 132 9.80 12.14 0.30
N ALA A 133 9.84 13.09 1.24
CA ALA A 133 8.91 13.13 2.36
C ALA A 133 7.53 13.60 1.89
N LEU A 134 6.47 12.98 2.43
CA LEU A 134 5.09 13.41 2.25
C LEU A 134 4.71 14.36 3.40
N GLY A 135 4.16 15.51 3.08
CA GLY A 135 3.56 16.42 4.05
C GLY A 135 2.16 15.99 4.49
N PRO A 136 1.48 16.79 5.34
CA PRO A 136 0.08 16.57 5.69
C PRO A 136 -0.80 16.53 4.42
N GLY A 137 -1.63 15.49 4.30
CA GLY A 137 -2.48 15.32 3.11
C GLY A 137 -3.15 13.96 3.01
N VAL A 138 -4.06 13.85 2.03
CA VAL A 138 -4.70 12.58 1.65
C VAL A 138 -4.18 12.15 0.30
N TYR A 139 -3.63 10.96 0.24
CA TYR A 139 -2.93 10.38 -0.90
C TYR A 139 -3.55 9.05 -1.30
N ALA A 140 -3.37 8.66 -2.54
CA ALA A 140 -3.71 7.31 -2.98
C ALA A 140 -2.67 6.74 -3.96
N LEU A 141 -2.44 5.46 -3.85
CA LEU A 141 -1.41 4.75 -4.61
C LEU A 141 -1.95 3.42 -5.12
N SER A 142 -1.70 3.14 -6.38
CA SER A 142 -1.88 1.82 -6.95
C SER A 142 -0.56 1.30 -7.54
N ASN A 143 -0.55 0.96 -8.80
CA ASN A 143 0.58 0.31 -9.46
C ASN A 143 1.30 1.23 -10.46
N TYR A 144 1.21 2.51 -10.22
CA TYR A 144 1.87 3.58 -10.98
C TYR A 144 2.35 4.64 -9.99
N GLN A 145 2.47 5.90 -10.40
CA GLN A 145 2.87 7.01 -9.52
C GLN A 145 1.84 7.25 -8.40
N LEU A 146 2.31 7.82 -7.30
CA LEU A 146 1.46 8.36 -6.23
C LEU A 146 0.51 9.40 -6.82
N ASP A 147 -0.76 9.34 -6.43
CA ASP A 147 -1.82 10.26 -6.86
C ASP A 147 -2.01 10.37 -8.38
N CYS A 148 -1.64 9.32 -9.13
CA CYS A 148 -1.89 9.28 -10.56
C CYS A 148 -3.40 9.37 -10.85
N ARG A 149 -3.75 9.88 -12.05
CA ARG A 149 -5.15 10.11 -12.49
C ARG A 149 -5.89 8.84 -12.89
N TRP A 150 -5.54 7.69 -12.33
CA TRP A 150 -6.34 6.50 -12.55
C TRP A 150 -7.64 6.59 -11.75
N PRO A 151 -8.80 6.24 -12.36
CA PRO A 151 -10.10 6.40 -11.71
C PRO A 151 -10.18 5.76 -10.32
N LYS A 152 -9.60 4.55 -10.14
CA LYS A 152 -9.59 3.88 -8.83
C LYS A 152 -8.72 4.59 -7.79
N VAL A 153 -7.67 5.29 -8.22
CA VAL A 153 -6.80 6.08 -7.33
C VAL A 153 -7.53 7.34 -6.87
N GLU A 154 -8.18 8.04 -7.79
CA GLU A 154 -9.02 9.19 -7.46
C GLU A 154 -10.20 8.81 -6.55
N TYR A 155 -10.85 7.67 -6.85
CA TYR A 155 -11.90 7.10 -6.01
C TYR A 155 -11.39 6.84 -4.58
N ALA A 156 -10.28 6.12 -4.43
CA ALA A 156 -9.74 5.76 -3.13
C ALA A 156 -9.40 7.00 -2.28
N ARG A 157 -8.76 8.01 -2.88
CA ARG A 157 -8.47 9.29 -2.23
C ARG A 157 -9.73 10.02 -1.79
N LYS A 158 -10.75 10.09 -2.66
CA LYS A 158 -12.03 10.73 -2.36
C LYS A 158 -12.77 10.02 -1.22
N GLN A 159 -12.83 8.68 -1.24
CA GLN A 159 -13.49 7.91 -0.19
C GLN A 159 -12.81 8.12 1.17
N LEU A 160 -11.48 8.09 1.23
CA LEU A 160 -10.77 8.34 2.49
C LEU A 160 -10.97 9.77 2.98
N SER A 161 -10.94 10.77 2.09
CA SER A 161 -11.24 12.17 2.47
C SER A 161 -12.64 12.30 3.06
N HIS A 162 -13.64 11.63 2.49
CA HIS A 162 -15.02 11.63 3.00
C HIS A 162 -15.13 10.94 4.37
N ASN A 163 -14.50 9.76 4.52
CA ASN A 163 -14.45 9.03 5.78
C ASN A 163 -13.89 9.90 6.91
N LEU A 164 -12.77 10.61 6.66
CA LEU A 164 -12.11 11.45 7.66
C LEU A 164 -12.91 12.70 8.02
N ALA A 165 -13.70 13.22 7.09
CA ALA A 165 -14.60 14.36 7.34
C ALA A 165 -15.87 13.96 8.12
N THR A 166 -16.21 12.67 8.14
CA THR A 166 -17.40 12.16 8.83
C THR A 166 -17.08 11.93 10.32
N PRO A 167 -17.82 12.55 11.26
CA PRO A 167 -17.65 12.29 12.69
C PRO A 167 -17.95 10.83 13.02
N MET A 168 -16.99 10.12 13.59
CA MET A 168 -17.16 8.75 14.09
C MET A 168 -16.06 8.40 15.09
N ASN A 169 -16.32 7.41 15.95
CA ASN A 169 -15.30 6.91 16.87
C ASN A 169 -14.24 6.07 16.13
N ALA A 170 -13.14 5.76 16.81
CA ALA A 170 -12.01 5.04 16.20
C ALA A 170 -12.37 3.62 15.78
N GLN A 171 -13.21 2.90 16.53
CA GLN A 171 -13.61 1.53 16.22
C GLN A 171 -14.45 1.47 14.93
N ASP A 172 -15.46 2.34 14.82
CA ASP A 172 -16.32 2.42 13.65
C ASP A 172 -15.50 2.87 12.42
N ARG A 173 -14.60 3.84 12.61
CA ARG A 173 -13.69 4.28 11.54
C ARG A 173 -12.79 3.15 11.05
N LEU A 174 -12.22 2.36 11.95
CA LEU A 174 -11.39 1.21 11.57
C LEU A 174 -12.20 0.18 10.77
N ALA A 175 -13.41 -0.14 11.21
CA ALA A 175 -14.32 -1.03 10.50
C ALA A 175 -14.64 -0.50 9.10
N ASP A 176 -14.94 0.80 8.97
CA ASP A 176 -15.24 1.44 7.69
C ASP A 176 -14.00 1.44 6.77
N LEU A 177 -12.80 1.70 7.28
CA LEU A 177 -11.56 1.64 6.49
C LEU A 177 -11.31 0.26 5.88
N THR A 178 -11.72 -0.83 6.53
CA THR A 178 -11.54 -2.18 5.97
C THR A 178 -12.45 -2.46 4.76
N THR A 179 -13.53 -1.72 4.62
CA THR A 179 -14.51 -1.87 3.52
C THR A 179 -14.52 -0.68 2.55
N LEU A 180 -13.75 0.35 2.82
CA LEU A 180 -13.73 1.61 2.06
C LEU A 180 -13.49 1.42 0.56
N LEU A 181 -12.69 0.43 0.20
CA LEU A 181 -12.28 0.14 -1.17
C LEU A 181 -13.02 -1.09 -1.75
N SER A 182 -14.28 -1.32 -1.35
CA SER A 182 -15.08 -2.50 -1.73
C SER A 182 -15.79 -2.37 -3.08
N GLU A 183 -15.68 -1.23 -3.78
CA GLU A 183 -16.30 -1.03 -5.10
C GLU A 183 -15.74 -2.02 -6.13
N ARG A 184 -16.64 -2.80 -6.74
CA ARG A 184 -16.30 -3.90 -7.66
C ARG A 184 -16.48 -3.56 -9.13
N GLN A 185 -17.15 -2.43 -9.43
CA GLN A 185 -17.47 -2.07 -10.81
C GLN A 185 -16.19 -1.66 -11.56
N PRO A 186 -15.82 -2.33 -12.66
CA PRO A 186 -14.73 -1.88 -13.51
C PRO A 186 -15.08 -0.57 -14.21
N TYR A 187 -14.10 0.30 -14.37
CA TYR A 187 -14.30 1.58 -15.05
C TYR A 187 -14.52 1.43 -16.56
N PRO A 188 -15.21 2.40 -17.22
CA PRO A 188 -15.37 2.43 -18.65
C PRO A 188 -14.05 2.42 -19.41
N GLU A 189 -14.00 1.77 -20.57
CA GLU A 189 -12.78 1.59 -21.38
C GLU A 189 -12.05 2.89 -21.70
N LYS A 190 -12.77 3.96 -21.99
CA LYS A 190 -12.21 5.29 -22.28
C LYS A 190 -11.43 5.93 -21.11
N LEU A 191 -11.58 5.38 -19.90
CA LEU A 191 -10.88 5.86 -18.69
C LEU A 191 -9.74 4.92 -18.27
N LEU A 192 -9.56 3.80 -18.99
CA LEU A 192 -8.50 2.86 -18.64
C LEU A 192 -7.12 3.42 -19.03
N PRO A 193 -6.09 3.20 -18.21
CA PRO A 193 -4.74 3.52 -18.62
C PRO A 193 -4.23 2.53 -19.69
N ASP A 194 -3.24 2.94 -20.43
CA ASP A 194 -2.41 2.05 -21.24
C ASP A 194 -1.05 1.87 -20.52
N THR A 195 -0.86 0.71 -19.90
CA THR A 195 0.36 0.40 -19.15
C THR A 195 1.16 -0.75 -19.78
N GLY A 196 0.81 -1.14 -21.02
CA GLY A 196 1.45 -2.24 -21.74
C GLY A 196 0.96 -3.64 -21.32
N VAL A 197 -0.02 -3.76 -20.42
CA VAL A 197 -0.72 -5.03 -20.19
C VAL A 197 -1.87 -5.18 -21.20
N PRO A 198 -2.29 -6.42 -21.56
CA PRO A 198 -3.42 -6.63 -22.44
C PRO A 198 -4.67 -5.89 -21.96
N HIS A 199 -5.43 -5.28 -22.87
CA HIS A 199 -6.61 -4.44 -22.58
C HIS A 199 -7.63 -5.13 -21.66
N ARG A 200 -7.85 -6.45 -21.81
CA ARG A 200 -8.68 -7.23 -20.91
C ARG A 200 -8.21 -7.12 -19.43
N TRP A 201 -6.91 -7.14 -19.20
CA TRP A 201 -6.34 -6.96 -17.87
C TRP A 201 -6.47 -5.53 -17.36
N GLU A 202 -6.29 -4.51 -18.21
CA GLU A 202 -6.57 -3.12 -17.81
C GLU A 202 -7.98 -2.97 -17.26
N LYS A 203 -8.96 -3.60 -17.94
CA LYS A 203 -10.36 -3.60 -17.50
C LYS A 203 -10.54 -4.28 -16.12
N ILE A 204 -10.04 -5.52 -15.97
CA ILE A 204 -10.11 -6.28 -14.71
C ILE A 204 -9.46 -5.51 -13.56
N LEU A 205 -8.28 -4.96 -13.81
CA LEU A 205 -7.46 -4.26 -12.82
C LEU A 205 -7.94 -2.83 -12.51
N SER A 206 -8.99 -2.36 -13.18
CA SER A 206 -9.49 -0.99 -13.01
C SER A 206 -10.33 -0.81 -11.75
N SER A 207 -11.07 -1.83 -11.30
CA SER A 207 -11.91 -1.73 -10.10
C SER A 207 -11.07 -1.60 -8.82
N PRO A 208 -11.55 -0.89 -7.80
CA PRO A 208 -10.94 -0.84 -6.46
C PRO A 208 -10.87 -2.21 -5.79
N PHE A 209 -11.94 -3.01 -5.87
CA PHE A 209 -12.01 -4.40 -5.41
C PHE A 209 -12.15 -5.33 -6.62
N ILE A 210 -11.13 -6.15 -6.84
CA ILE A 210 -11.05 -7.00 -8.03
C ILE A 210 -11.65 -8.38 -7.75
N VAL A 211 -12.54 -8.81 -8.64
CA VAL A 211 -13.09 -10.18 -8.68
C VAL A 211 -12.95 -10.70 -10.09
N SER A 212 -12.11 -11.71 -10.29
CA SER A 212 -11.98 -12.40 -11.58
C SER A 212 -11.56 -13.85 -11.38
N GLU A 213 -11.54 -14.65 -12.45
CA GLU A 213 -11.07 -16.01 -12.41
C GLU A 213 -9.56 -16.07 -12.13
N GLY A 214 -9.17 -16.75 -11.06
CA GLY A 214 -7.77 -16.98 -10.67
C GLY A 214 -7.04 -15.77 -10.05
N TYR A 215 -7.63 -14.56 -10.10
CA TYR A 215 -6.99 -13.33 -9.61
C TYR A 215 -8.01 -12.38 -8.97
N GLY A 216 -7.67 -11.73 -7.86
CA GLY A 216 -8.54 -10.74 -7.24
C GLY A 216 -8.02 -10.17 -5.93
N THR A 217 -8.85 -9.35 -5.29
CA THR A 217 -8.58 -8.79 -3.98
C THR A 217 -8.66 -9.90 -2.93
N ARG A 218 -7.57 -10.12 -2.20
CA ARG A 218 -7.42 -11.20 -1.23
C ARG A 218 -7.34 -10.74 0.22
N ALA A 219 -7.00 -9.49 0.45
CA ALA A 219 -6.99 -8.91 1.78
C ALA A 219 -7.39 -7.44 1.71
N CYS A 220 -8.23 -7.03 2.66
CA CYS A 220 -8.56 -5.64 2.94
C CYS A 220 -8.00 -5.29 4.32
N THR A 221 -7.35 -4.15 4.44
CA THR A 221 -6.68 -3.76 5.69
C THR A 221 -7.00 -2.31 6.00
N GLY A 222 -7.54 -2.05 7.20
CA GLY A 222 -7.64 -0.72 7.80
C GLY A 222 -6.53 -0.54 8.82
N VAL A 223 -5.95 0.66 8.92
CA VAL A 223 -4.99 1.02 9.96
C VAL A 223 -5.27 2.43 10.45
N LEU A 224 -5.27 2.61 11.76
CA LEU A 224 -5.27 3.91 12.42
C LEU A 224 -4.06 4.01 13.35
N ILE A 225 -3.34 5.12 13.26
CA ILE A 225 -2.30 5.50 14.23
C ILE A 225 -2.69 6.86 14.80
N SER A 226 -2.92 6.90 16.10
CA SER A 226 -3.29 8.14 16.81
C SER A 226 -2.07 9.07 16.95
N ASN A 227 -2.31 10.35 17.25
CA ASN A 227 -1.24 11.30 17.57
C ASN A 227 -0.49 10.93 18.86
N ARG A 228 -1.03 10.00 19.67
CA ARG A 228 -0.36 9.44 20.86
C ARG A 228 0.46 8.18 20.54
N GLY A 229 0.46 7.72 19.27
CA GLY A 229 1.15 6.51 18.83
C GLY A 229 0.39 5.21 19.09
N GLU A 230 -0.88 5.27 19.50
CA GLU A 230 -1.75 4.10 19.60
C GLU A 230 -2.08 3.58 18.20
N VAL A 231 -2.08 2.27 18.04
CA VAL A 231 -2.30 1.59 16.74
C VAL A 231 -3.54 0.71 16.84
N ALA A 232 -4.42 0.84 15.87
CA ALA A 232 -5.59 -0.01 15.65
C ALA A 232 -5.69 -0.46 14.19
#